data_545f6ad09f3d1478f83fbe73b9fcbb5b
#
_entry.id   545f6ad09f3d1478f83fbe73b9fcbb5b
#
_cell.length_a   1.000
_cell.length_b   1.000
_cell.length_c   1.000
_cell.angle_alpha   90.00
_cell.angle_beta   90.00
_cell.angle_gamma   90.00
#
_symmetry.space_group_name_H-M   'P 1'
#
loop_
_entity.id
_entity.type
_entity.pdbx_description
1 polymer ?
#
loop_
_entity_poly.entity_id
_entity_poly.type
_entity_poly.pdbx_seq_one_letter_code
_entity_poly.pdbx_strand_id
1 'polypeptide(L)'
;EEEKGFRYSFIIQIIDQKPLLNKELQELAKYMAKQTLSTRISCLQCMLPIQLKPKSQKTVGIKYEKVISFIKEIPLKTPKQQEALNYIKEHPLLPVKDCPYSLVVLNNIEKQGAIQIIQQEVYRDPYHENIQQNDFPLTPMQQKVVNEILLCHDFQTYLLHGVTGSGKTEVYLQLSRHIIEQGKTVLMMVPEIALTPMMVAAFKSRFGKQVAILHSKLSSGERYDEYRRIVEDEVKIVVGARSAVFAPLEKIGLIIMDEEHDASYKQESNPRYLTSQIARWRGKYHECPVVLGSATPSLESYSRALKGVYHLCSLPKRINQKPLPTIEMIDMVEEIKHHNYDLLSNKMKTKIQETLDKNEQVMLLLNKRGYASYMRCLSCDEVLKCPHCDVSLTYHKDSKTMRCHYCDYQIPFIKKCSHCGSTNVKLIGSGTQKIEEYLENNFLNARVIRYDVDSTRKKDGHHELLKRFENQEANILVGTQMIAKGLNFENVTFVGVINADLSLNIPDFRANERTYQLLEQVSGRSGRGKKQGTVMIQTYNPDHFVLQCVKNHDYQMFYKKEMEIRQLAKYP
;
A
#
# COMPACT_ATOMS: atom_id res chain seq x y z
N GLU A 1 -46.63 -5.45 12.93
CA GLU A 1 -46.95 -4.03 12.71
C GLU A 1 -47.12 -3.80 11.21
N GLU A 2 -48.35 -3.59 10.80
CA GLU A 2 -48.72 -3.22 9.43
C GLU A 2 -48.32 -1.76 9.19
N GLU A 3 -47.14 -1.53 8.62
CA GLU A 3 -46.77 -0.21 8.12
C GLU A 3 -47.09 -0.10 6.63
N LYS A 4 -47.91 0.88 6.36
CA LYS A 4 -48.45 1.37 5.10
C LYS A 4 -47.57 1.19 3.87
N GLY A 5 -48.01 0.40 2.92
CA GLY A 5 -47.62 0.56 1.51
C GLY A 5 -46.37 -0.17 1.04
N PHE A 6 -45.71 -0.94 1.85
CA PHE A 6 -44.54 -1.75 1.43
C PHE A 6 -44.97 -3.18 1.08
N ARG A 7 -44.58 -3.66 -0.11
CA ARG A 7 -44.68 -5.09 -0.45
C ARG A 7 -43.51 -5.82 0.23
N TYR A 8 -43.82 -6.65 1.25
CA TYR A 8 -42.84 -7.56 1.88
C TYR A 8 -42.69 -8.79 0.99
N SER A 9 -41.44 -9.21 0.78
CA SER A 9 -41.13 -10.49 0.14
C SER A 9 -40.70 -11.49 1.21
N PHE A 10 -41.25 -12.70 1.13
CA PHE A 10 -40.85 -13.78 2.02
C PHE A 10 -39.42 -14.24 1.74
N ILE A 11 -38.70 -14.68 2.79
CA ILE A 11 -37.42 -15.35 2.65
C ILE A 11 -37.69 -16.71 1.99
N ILE A 12 -37.09 -16.93 0.81
CA ILE A 12 -37.27 -18.17 0.04
C ILE A 12 -36.38 -19.28 0.59
N GLN A 13 -35.12 -18.93 0.94
CA GLN A 13 -34.13 -19.90 1.40
C GLN A 13 -33.04 -19.20 2.22
N ILE A 14 -32.52 -19.90 3.23
CA ILE A 14 -31.27 -19.56 3.94
C ILE A 14 -30.13 -20.27 3.22
N ILE A 15 -29.19 -19.51 2.67
CA ILE A 15 -28.07 -20.05 1.88
C ILE A 15 -26.90 -20.45 2.79
N ASP A 16 -26.57 -19.60 3.76
CA ASP A 16 -25.40 -19.77 4.63
C ASP A 16 -25.83 -20.31 6.00
N GLN A 17 -25.16 -21.36 6.48
CA GLN A 17 -25.43 -21.94 7.80
C GLN A 17 -24.99 -21.04 8.96
N LYS A 18 -23.96 -20.22 8.74
CA LYS A 18 -23.45 -19.23 9.70
C LYS A 18 -23.64 -17.81 9.15
N PRO A 19 -23.92 -16.82 10.01
CA PRO A 19 -23.96 -15.42 9.59
C PRO A 19 -22.62 -14.98 9.02
N LEU A 20 -22.60 -14.43 7.80
CA LEU A 20 -21.39 -13.87 7.18
C LEU A 20 -20.86 -12.62 7.90
N LEU A 21 -21.75 -11.87 8.55
CA LEU A 21 -21.42 -10.71 9.38
C LEU A 21 -21.78 -11.05 10.83
N ASN A 22 -20.75 -11.12 11.68
CA ASN A 22 -20.90 -11.37 13.10
C ASN A 22 -21.60 -10.18 13.82
N LYS A 23 -21.91 -10.32 15.10
CA LYS A 23 -22.59 -9.28 15.90
C LYS A 23 -21.81 -7.98 15.94
N GLU A 24 -20.49 -8.05 16.07
CA GLU A 24 -19.59 -6.88 16.05
C GLU A 24 -19.78 -6.05 14.77
N LEU A 25 -19.69 -6.68 13.60
CA LEU A 25 -19.81 -5.99 12.32
C LEU A 25 -21.20 -5.38 12.10
N GLN A 26 -22.24 -6.01 12.64
CA GLN A 26 -23.60 -5.45 12.62
C GLN A 26 -23.72 -4.18 13.48
N GLU A 27 -23.06 -4.14 14.64
CA GLU A 27 -22.98 -2.96 15.49
C GLU A 27 -22.09 -1.88 14.87
N LEU A 28 -20.98 -2.29 14.28
CA LEU A 28 -20.12 -1.40 13.51
C LEU A 28 -20.87 -0.72 12.36
N ALA A 29 -21.76 -1.45 11.66
CA ALA A 29 -22.56 -0.86 10.58
C ALA A 29 -23.50 0.24 11.08
N LYS A 30 -24.05 0.11 12.30
CA LYS A 30 -24.84 1.17 12.95
C LYS A 30 -23.98 2.40 13.26
N TYR A 31 -22.80 2.17 13.82
CA TYR A 31 -21.84 3.25 14.11
C TYR A 31 -21.43 3.98 12.82
N MET A 32 -21.04 3.23 11.78
CA MET A 32 -20.63 3.80 10.50
C MET A 32 -21.74 4.62 9.85
N ALA A 33 -22.97 4.10 9.84
CA ALA A 33 -24.12 4.80 9.26
C ALA A 33 -24.31 6.19 9.89
N LYS A 34 -24.16 6.28 11.21
CA LYS A 34 -24.21 7.55 11.95
C LYS A 34 -23.04 8.49 11.62
N GLN A 35 -21.81 7.95 11.58
CA GLN A 35 -20.59 8.74 11.34
C GLN A 35 -20.46 9.27 9.91
N THR A 36 -20.94 8.50 8.93
CA THR A 36 -20.77 8.82 7.51
C THR A 36 -22.06 9.34 6.84
N LEU A 37 -23.13 9.55 7.63
CA LEU A 37 -24.45 9.96 7.15
C LEU A 37 -24.95 9.05 5.98
N SER A 38 -24.72 7.75 6.13
CA SER A 38 -25.02 6.73 5.12
C SER A 38 -26.12 5.79 5.61
N THR A 39 -26.76 5.07 4.70
CA THR A 39 -27.74 4.04 5.10
C THR A 39 -27.03 2.84 5.72
N ARG A 40 -27.66 2.18 6.68
CA ARG A 40 -27.13 0.96 7.30
C ARG A 40 -26.86 -0.14 6.27
N ILE A 41 -27.74 -0.27 5.26
CA ILE A 41 -27.55 -1.27 4.21
C ILE A 41 -26.28 -1.00 3.37
N SER A 42 -25.98 0.27 3.05
CA SER A 42 -24.73 0.63 2.36
C SER A 42 -23.51 0.28 3.18
N CYS A 43 -23.57 0.46 4.51
CA CYS A 43 -22.49 0.09 5.42
C CYS A 43 -22.32 -1.45 5.48
N LEU A 44 -23.40 -2.22 5.61
CA LEU A 44 -23.34 -3.68 5.57
C LEU A 44 -22.78 -4.22 4.25
N GLN A 45 -23.24 -3.65 3.14
CA GLN A 45 -22.76 -4.03 1.81
C GLN A 45 -21.28 -3.73 1.58
N CYS A 46 -20.70 -2.67 2.18
CA CYS A 46 -19.29 -2.39 2.02
C CYS A 46 -18.40 -3.35 2.81
N MET A 47 -18.92 -4.03 3.82
CA MET A 47 -18.21 -5.02 4.63
C MET A 47 -18.10 -6.39 3.95
N LEU A 48 -19.00 -6.68 3.00
CA LEU A 48 -19.02 -7.96 2.30
C LEU A 48 -18.18 -7.93 1.02
N PRO A 49 -17.47 -9.02 0.72
CA PRO A 49 -16.91 -9.24 -0.62
C PRO A 49 -18.01 -9.14 -1.69
N ILE A 50 -17.65 -8.70 -2.89
CA ILE A 50 -18.63 -8.51 -3.99
C ILE A 50 -19.42 -9.79 -4.26
N GLN A 51 -18.78 -10.95 -4.15
CA GLN A 51 -19.37 -12.27 -4.40
C GLN A 51 -20.48 -12.64 -3.42
N LEU A 52 -20.42 -12.10 -2.20
CA LEU A 52 -21.38 -12.34 -1.13
C LEU A 52 -22.46 -11.24 -1.02
N LYS A 53 -22.41 -10.25 -1.93
CA LYS A 53 -23.43 -9.19 -1.96
C LYS A 53 -24.71 -9.67 -2.63
N PRO A 54 -25.89 -9.28 -2.13
CA PRO A 54 -27.16 -9.49 -2.83
C PRO A 54 -27.07 -8.91 -4.25
N LYS A 55 -27.60 -9.59 -5.24
CA LYS A 55 -27.59 -9.22 -6.68
C LYS A 55 -26.25 -9.46 -7.41
N SER A 56 -25.30 -10.17 -6.84
CA SER A 56 -24.14 -10.64 -7.61
C SER A 56 -24.59 -11.70 -8.62
N GLN A 57 -24.38 -11.46 -9.91
CA GLN A 57 -24.67 -12.45 -10.97
C GLN A 57 -23.60 -13.55 -11.05
N LYS A 58 -22.45 -13.38 -10.38
CA LYS A 58 -21.35 -14.33 -10.37
C LYS A 58 -21.38 -15.13 -9.08
N THR A 59 -21.99 -16.31 -9.12
CA THR A 59 -21.84 -17.33 -8.07
C THR A 59 -20.43 -17.91 -8.14
N VAL A 60 -19.59 -17.52 -7.20
CA VAL A 60 -18.32 -18.21 -6.96
C VAL A 60 -18.60 -19.33 -5.97
N GLY A 61 -18.42 -20.57 -6.39
CA GLY A 61 -18.57 -21.73 -5.53
C GLY A 61 -17.23 -22.19 -4.94
N ILE A 62 -17.35 -23.13 -4.02
CA ILE A 62 -16.22 -23.88 -3.46
C ILE A 62 -15.48 -24.57 -4.62
N LYS A 63 -14.17 -24.51 -4.62
CA LYS A 63 -13.35 -25.25 -5.59
C LYS A 63 -13.13 -26.66 -5.06
N TYR A 64 -13.48 -27.65 -5.88
CA TYR A 64 -13.16 -29.03 -5.60
C TYR A 64 -12.06 -29.52 -6.54
N GLU A 65 -11.15 -30.30 -6.02
CA GLU A 65 -10.13 -30.99 -6.78
C GLU A 65 -10.30 -32.50 -6.59
N LYS A 66 -10.11 -33.27 -7.67
CA LYS A 66 -10.13 -34.72 -7.58
C LYS A 66 -8.80 -35.20 -6.98
N VAL A 67 -8.86 -35.88 -5.85
CA VAL A 67 -7.71 -36.49 -5.19
C VAL A 67 -7.87 -37.99 -5.10
N ILE A 68 -6.76 -38.73 -5.12
CA ILE A 68 -6.72 -40.18 -5.06
C ILE A 68 -6.47 -40.58 -3.61
N SER A 69 -7.42 -41.29 -3.04
CA SER A 69 -7.30 -41.88 -1.69
C SER A 69 -6.97 -43.36 -1.80
N PHE A 70 -5.87 -43.77 -1.17
CA PHE A 70 -5.54 -45.20 -1.04
C PHE A 70 -6.52 -45.87 -0.06
N ILE A 71 -7.09 -47.03 -0.43
CA ILE A 71 -8.04 -47.78 0.41
C ILE A 71 -7.38 -49.05 0.98
N LYS A 72 -6.88 -49.90 0.07
CA LYS A 72 -6.30 -51.19 0.45
C LYS A 72 -5.34 -51.71 -0.62
N GLU A 73 -4.42 -52.56 -0.19
CA GLU A 73 -3.50 -53.27 -1.06
C GLU A 73 -4.18 -54.53 -1.63
N ILE A 74 -4.18 -54.66 -2.93
CA ILE A 74 -4.71 -55.83 -3.64
C ILE A 74 -3.76 -56.14 -4.83
N PRO A 75 -3.66 -57.44 -5.21
CA PRO A 75 -2.93 -57.79 -6.44
C PRO A 75 -3.68 -57.24 -7.65
N LEU A 76 -2.99 -56.48 -8.48
CA LEU A 76 -3.55 -55.87 -9.69
C LEU A 76 -3.14 -56.63 -10.96
N LYS A 77 -3.95 -56.52 -12.02
CA LYS A 77 -3.81 -57.33 -13.25
C LYS A 77 -2.57 -57.01 -14.08
N THR A 78 -2.01 -55.82 -13.95
CA THR A 78 -0.85 -55.42 -14.78
C THR A 78 0.25 -54.79 -13.91
N PRO A 79 1.55 -54.98 -14.28
CA PRO A 79 2.68 -54.40 -13.57
C PRO A 79 2.53 -52.86 -13.42
N LYS A 80 2.07 -52.16 -14.43
CA LYS A 80 1.86 -50.71 -14.44
C LYS A 80 0.79 -50.24 -13.43
N GLN A 81 -0.24 -51.07 -13.21
CA GLN A 81 -1.25 -50.76 -12.17
C GLN A 81 -0.66 -50.97 -10.78
N GLN A 82 0.18 -51.99 -10.58
CA GLN A 82 0.83 -52.26 -9.31
C GLN A 82 1.82 -51.19 -8.94
N GLU A 83 2.62 -50.69 -9.91
CA GLU A 83 3.51 -49.55 -9.72
C GLU A 83 2.72 -48.27 -9.32
N ALA A 84 1.60 -48.01 -10.01
CA ALA A 84 0.74 -46.87 -9.71
C ALA A 84 0.15 -46.94 -8.30
N LEU A 85 -0.29 -48.16 -7.86
CA LEU A 85 -0.83 -48.37 -6.52
C LEU A 85 0.24 -48.14 -5.45
N ASN A 86 1.47 -48.63 -5.65
CA ASN A 86 2.59 -48.40 -4.74
C ASN A 86 2.93 -46.89 -4.65
N TYR A 87 2.97 -46.19 -5.75
CA TYR A 87 3.18 -44.74 -5.79
C TYR A 87 2.10 -43.98 -5.02
N ILE A 88 0.82 -44.32 -5.22
CA ILE A 88 -0.31 -43.70 -4.49
C ILE A 88 -0.26 -44.00 -2.99
N LYS A 89 0.17 -45.22 -2.60
CA LYS A 89 0.34 -45.58 -1.21
C LYS A 89 1.35 -44.70 -0.47
N GLU A 90 2.44 -44.35 -1.16
CA GLU A 90 3.49 -43.46 -0.65
C GLU A 90 3.05 -41.97 -0.64
N HIS A 91 2.06 -41.60 -1.45
CA HIS A 91 1.55 -40.24 -1.60
C HIS A 91 0.05 -40.15 -1.29
N PRO A 92 -0.38 -40.26 -0.02
CA PRO A 92 -1.78 -40.23 0.33
C PRO A 92 -2.43 -38.89 -0.03
N LEU A 93 -3.66 -38.94 -0.56
CA LEU A 93 -4.43 -37.80 -1.03
C LEU A 93 -3.75 -37.02 -2.19
N LEU A 94 -3.12 -37.75 -3.11
CA LEU A 94 -2.47 -37.17 -4.29
C LEU A 94 -3.50 -36.56 -5.24
N PRO A 95 -3.37 -35.28 -5.66
CA PRO A 95 -4.22 -34.72 -6.70
C PRO A 95 -4.08 -35.50 -8.02
N VAL A 96 -5.20 -35.77 -8.68
CA VAL A 96 -5.20 -36.53 -9.93
C VAL A 96 -4.34 -35.87 -11.01
N LYS A 97 -4.26 -34.56 -11.03
CA LYS A 97 -3.45 -33.78 -11.98
C LYS A 97 -1.94 -33.95 -11.77
N ASP A 98 -1.51 -34.24 -10.53
CA ASP A 98 -0.09 -34.37 -10.15
C ASP A 98 0.37 -35.83 -10.18
N CYS A 99 -0.56 -36.76 -10.46
CA CYS A 99 -0.27 -38.18 -10.57
C CYS A 99 0.39 -38.50 -11.94
N PRO A 100 1.55 -39.18 -11.97
CA PRO A 100 2.25 -39.48 -13.23
C PRO A 100 1.54 -40.54 -14.09
N TYR A 101 0.47 -41.14 -13.57
CA TYR A 101 -0.28 -42.20 -14.28
C TYR A 101 -1.57 -41.65 -14.88
N SER A 102 -1.94 -42.21 -16.05
CA SER A 102 -3.13 -41.78 -16.80
C SER A 102 -4.43 -42.10 -16.06
N LEU A 103 -5.46 -41.24 -16.29
CA LEU A 103 -6.81 -41.46 -15.74
C LEU A 103 -7.39 -42.84 -16.00
N VAL A 104 -7.04 -43.46 -17.15
CA VAL A 104 -7.48 -44.81 -17.52
C VAL A 104 -6.92 -45.84 -16.53
N VAL A 105 -5.65 -45.74 -16.15
CA VAL A 105 -5.02 -46.61 -15.16
C VAL A 105 -5.66 -46.39 -13.80
N LEU A 106 -5.85 -45.15 -13.39
CA LEU A 106 -6.48 -44.81 -12.09
C LEU A 106 -7.92 -45.34 -11.98
N ASN A 107 -8.75 -45.13 -13.01
CA ASN A 107 -10.12 -45.61 -13.02
C ASN A 107 -10.19 -47.16 -12.98
N ASN A 108 -9.20 -47.84 -13.60
CA ASN A 108 -9.14 -49.31 -13.55
C ASN A 108 -8.76 -49.83 -12.12
N ILE A 109 -7.88 -49.13 -11.43
CA ILE A 109 -7.51 -49.44 -10.04
C ILE A 109 -8.68 -49.15 -9.10
N GLU A 110 -9.40 -48.02 -9.33
CA GLU A 110 -10.60 -47.66 -8.57
C GLU A 110 -11.70 -48.72 -8.71
N LYS A 111 -11.98 -49.18 -9.95
CA LYS A 111 -12.96 -50.27 -10.18
C LYS A 111 -12.61 -51.58 -9.46
N GLN A 112 -11.34 -51.82 -9.17
CA GLN A 112 -10.88 -52.96 -8.39
C GLN A 112 -10.92 -52.71 -6.88
N GLY A 113 -11.27 -51.49 -6.43
CA GLY A 113 -11.45 -51.12 -5.03
C GLY A 113 -10.17 -50.90 -4.23
N ALA A 114 -9.02 -50.69 -4.90
CA ALA A 114 -7.75 -50.41 -4.22
C ALA A 114 -7.55 -48.91 -3.90
N ILE A 115 -8.14 -48.03 -4.71
CA ILE A 115 -8.16 -46.58 -4.51
C ILE A 115 -9.58 -46.04 -4.68
N GLN A 116 -9.80 -44.82 -4.25
CA GLN A 116 -11.01 -44.05 -4.52
C GLN A 116 -10.63 -42.64 -4.99
N ILE A 117 -11.28 -42.17 -6.05
CA ILE A 117 -11.14 -40.81 -6.51
C ILE A 117 -12.26 -39.97 -5.87
N ILE A 118 -11.90 -39.16 -4.90
CA ILE A 118 -12.83 -38.32 -4.15
C ILE A 118 -12.69 -36.85 -4.58
N GLN A 119 -13.76 -36.11 -4.44
CA GLN A 119 -13.72 -34.65 -4.56
C GLN A 119 -13.35 -34.05 -3.21
N GLN A 120 -12.19 -33.41 -3.14
CA GLN A 120 -11.75 -32.72 -1.94
C GLN A 120 -11.85 -31.21 -2.18
N GLU A 121 -12.31 -30.49 -1.17
CA GLU A 121 -12.30 -29.05 -1.19
C GLU A 121 -10.87 -28.52 -1.14
N VAL A 122 -10.57 -27.54 -2.00
CA VAL A 122 -9.24 -26.92 -2.10
C VAL A 122 -9.39 -25.41 -2.13
N TYR A 123 -8.68 -24.74 -1.26
CA TYR A 123 -8.59 -23.27 -1.29
C TYR A 123 -7.66 -22.81 -2.42
N ARG A 124 -8.06 -21.72 -3.10
CA ARG A 124 -7.23 -21.04 -4.08
C ARG A 124 -6.21 -20.20 -3.34
N ASP A 125 -4.99 -20.70 -3.14
CA ASP A 125 -3.92 -19.91 -2.53
C ASP A 125 -3.21 -19.07 -3.60
N PRO A 126 -3.28 -17.73 -3.53
CA PRO A 126 -2.59 -16.86 -4.48
C PRO A 126 -1.07 -16.78 -4.25
N TYR A 127 -0.55 -17.31 -3.15
CA TYR A 127 0.84 -17.18 -2.72
C TYR A 127 1.45 -18.54 -2.37
N HIS A 128 2.01 -19.21 -3.36
CA HIS A 128 2.55 -20.58 -3.25
C HIS A 128 3.93 -20.69 -2.58
N GLU A 129 4.60 -19.59 -2.26
CA GLU A 129 5.96 -19.63 -1.73
C GLU A 129 5.97 -19.80 -0.21
N ASN A 130 6.40 -20.97 0.25
CA ASN A 130 6.72 -21.25 1.66
C ASN A 130 8.21 -20.94 1.92
N ILE A 131 8.55 -19.68 2.04
CA ILE A 131 9.88 -19.29 2.49
C ILE A 131 9.83 -19.20 4.02
N GLN A 132 10.41 -20.15 4.74
CA GLN A 132 10.62 -20.02 6.18
C GLN A 132 11.70 -18.96 6.42
N GLN A 133 11.33 -17.83 6.98
CA GLN A 133 12.29 -16.85 7.48
C GLN A 133 12.52 -17.04 8.98
N ASN A 134 13.80 -16.97 9.37
CA ASN A 134 14.18 -16.96 10.79
C ASN A 134 13.77 -15.63 11.43
N ASP A 135 13.54 -15.66 12.73
CA ASP A 135 13.33 -14.47 13.53
C ASP A 135 14.59 -13.62 13.58
N PHE A 136 14.42 -12.33 13.45
CA PHE A 136 15.51 -11.40 13.71
C PHE A 136 15.45 -10.95 15.19
N PRO A 137 16.60 -10.91 15.89
CA PRO A 137 16.63 -10.39 17.25
C PRO A 137 16.24 -8.92 17.27
N LEU A 138 15.38 -8.57 18.23
CA LEU A 138 14.97 -7.18 18.44
C LEU A 138 16.14 -6.36 19.01
N THR A 139 16.27 -5.13 18.55
CA THR A 139 17.11 -4.14 19.23
C THR A 139 16.50 -3.79 20.60
N PRO A 140 17.31 -3.29 21.58
CA PRO A 140 16.77 -2.91 22.88
C PRO A 140 15.60 -1.94 22.82
N MET A 141 15.60 -1.03 21.83
CA MET A 141 14.53 -0.06 21.66
C MET A 141 13.26 -0.69 21.07
N GLN A 142 13.38 -1.60 20.13
CA GLN A 142 12.25 -2.39 19.61
C GLN A 142 11.65 -3.27 20.70
N GLN A 143 12.49 -3.94 21.49
CA GLN A 143 12.04 -4.75 22.62
C GLN A 143 11.26 -3.93 23.66
N LYS A 144 11.75 -2.72 23.96
CA LYS A 144 11.03 -1.80 24.83
C LYS A 144 9.64 -1.49 24.31
N VAL A 145 9.51 -1.15 23.03
CA VAL A 145 8.22 -0.87 22.36
C VAL A 145 7.30 -2.09 22.39
N VAL A 146 7.83 -3.27 22.09
CA VAL A 146 7.04 -4.52 22.15
C VAL A 146 6.51 -4.75 23.56
N ASN A 147 7.37 -4.68 24.56
CA ASN A 147 6.97 -4.87 25.97
C ASN A 147 5.91 -3.86 26.41
N GLU A 148 6.08 -2.60 26.02
CA GLU A 148 5.15 -1.51 26.36
C GLU A 148 3.75 -1.72 25.77
N ILE A 149 3.66 -2.20 24.51
CA ILE A 149 2.37 -2.51 23.87
C ILE A 149 1.74 -3.78 24.48
N LEU A 150 2.54 -4.81 24.79
CA LEU A 150 2.06 -6.05 25.39
C LEU A 150 1.56 -5.91 26.84
N LEU A 151 2.01 -4.88 27.56
CA LEU A 151 1.49 -4.54 28.89
C LEU A 151 0.08 -3.92 28.84
N CYS A 152 -0.43 -3.63 27.66
CA CYS A 152 -1.78 -3.09 27.50
C CYS A 152 -2.81 -4.20 27.68
N HIS A 153 -3.65 -4.06 28.71
CA HIS A 153 -4.74 -5.00 29.00
C HIS A 153 -6.12 -4.50 28.59
N ASP A 154 -6.19 -3.28 28.03
CA ASP A 154 -7.42 -2.61 27.63
C ASP A 154 -7.21 -1.90 26.27
N PHE A 155 -8.18 -1.16 25.80
CA PHE A 155 -8.06 -0.36 24.60
C PHE A 155 -7.11 0.82 24.77
N GLN A 156 -6.02 0.82 24.00
CA GLN A 156 -5.12 1.95 23.85
C GLN A 156 -4.71 2.10 22.37
N THR A 157 -4.56 3.35 21.93
CA THR A 157 -3.99 3.63 20.60
C THR A 157 -2.53 4.04 20.75
N TYR A 158 -1.64 3.33 20.07
CA TYR A 158 -0.21 3.59 20.02
C TYR A 158 0.15 4.21 18.66
N LEU A 159 0.93 5.28 18.67
CA LEU A 159 1.58 5.81 17.47
C LEU A 159 3.04 5.35 17.47
N LEU A 160 3.35 4.38 16.60
CA LEU A 160 4.73 3.91 16.40
C LEU A 160 5.42 4.77 15.34
N HIS A 161 6.09 5.82 15.78
CA HIS A 161 6.86 6.71 14.93
C HIS A 161 8.29 6.17 14.78
N GLY A 162 8.58 5.57 13.65
CA GLY A 162 9.90 4.99 13.40
C GLY A 162 10.44 5.35 12.03
N VAL A 163 11.68 5.85 11.96
CA VAL A 163 12.32 6.21 10.69
C VAL A 163 12.30 5.05 9.69
N THR A 164 12.43 5.35 8.42
CA THR A 164 12.52 4.33 7.37
C THR A 164 13.72 3.40 7.63
N GLY A 165 13.47 2.08 7.72
CA GLY A 165 14.50 1.10 8.05
C GLY A 165 14.74 0.91 9.56
N SER A 166 13.86 1.42 10.43
CA SER A 166 13.92 1.18 11.88
C SER A 166 13.43 -0.21 12.32
N GLY A 167 12.90 -1.01 11.37
CA GLY A 167 12.41 -2.37 11.65
C GLY A 167 11.03 -2.45 12.27
N LYS A 168 10.14 -1.52 11.96
CA LYS A 168 8.73 -1.58 12.37
C LYS A 168 8.08 -2.92 12.06
N THR A 169 8.37 -3.50 10.88
CA THR A 169 7.83 -4.80 10.48
C THR A 169 8.17 -5.90 11.46
N GLU A 170 9.42 -5.93 11.99
CA GLU A 170 9.81 -6.92 12.99
C GLU A 170 9.03 -6.75 14.30
N VAL A 171 8.82 -5.50 14.72
CA VAL A 171 7.95 -5.20 15.89
C VAL A 171 6.54 -5.75 15.67
N TYR A 172 5.96 -5.57 14.47
CA TYR A 172 4.62 -6.10 14.15
C TYR A 172 4.57 -7.62 14.19
N LEU A 173 5.60 -8.28 13.66
CA LEU A 173 5.68 -9.75 13.63
C LEU A 173 5.81 -10.33 15.05
N GLN A 174 6.66 -9.74 15.89
CA GLN A 174 6.84 -10.18 17.28
C GLN A 174 5.57 -9.94 18.13
N LEU A 175 4.93 -8.77 18.00
CA LEU A 175 3.64 -8.50 18.63
C LEU A 175 2.60 -9.53 18.20
N SER A 176 2.52 -9.80 16.89
CA SER A 176 1.56 -10.77 16.35
C SER A 176 1.75 -12.17 16.92
N ARG A 177 3.00 -12.61 17.07
CA ARG A 177 3.33 -13.91 17.68
C ARG A 177 2.79 -14.01 19.10
N HIS A 178 3.10 -13.05 19.96
CA HIS A 178 2.65 -13.07 21.36
C HIS A 178 1.12 -13.08 21.47
N ILE A 179 0.44 -12.36 20.62
CA ILE A 179 -1.03 -12.32 20.61
C ILE A 179 -1.63 -13.66 20.18
N ILE A 180 -1.04 -14.32 19.19
CA ILE A 180 -1.48 -15.65 18.73
C ILE A 180 -1.24 -16.70 19.80
N GLU A 181 -0.11 -16.66 20.49
CA GLU A 181 0.20 -17.55 21.62
C GLU A 181 -0.81 -17.42 22.76
N GLN A 182 -1.46 -16.25 22.90
CA GLN A 182 -2.58 -16.03 23.82
C GLN A 182 -3.94 -16.55 23.30
N GLY A 183 -3.97 -17.17 22.12
CA GLY A 183 -5.20 -17.66 21.49
C GLY A 183 -6.08 -16.57 20.86
N LYS A 184 -5.56 -15.35 20.70
CA LYS A 184 -6.25 -14.23 20.06
C LYS A 184 -5.84 -14.06 18.59
N THR A 185 -6.57 -13.20 17.86
CA THR A 185 -6.33 -12.94 16.45
C THR A 185 -5.72 -11.55 16.22
N VAL A 186 -5.09 -11.37 15.06
CA VAL A 186 -4.42 -10.14 14.68
C VAL A 186 -4.97 -9.61 13.36
N LEU A 187 -5.26 -8.32 13.31
CA LEU A 187 -5.62 -7.60 12.10
C LEU A 187 -4.49 -6.67 11.69
N MET A 188 -3.80 -7.00 10.59
CA MET A 188 -2.72 -6.19 10.02
C MET A 188 -3.20 -5.47 8.76
N MET A 189 -3.20 -4.17 8.78
CA MET A 189 -3.59 -3.35 7.63
C MET A 189 -2.38 -2.65 7.03
N VAL A 190 -2.31 -2.68 5.70
CA VAL A 190 -1.26 -2.05 4.90
C VAL A 190 -1.89 -1.24 3.76
N PRO A 191 -1.25 -0.17 3.27
CA PRO A 191 -1.73 0.53 2.08
C PRO A 191 -1.84 -0.41 0.89
N GLU A 192 -2.82 -0.20 0.02
CA GLU A 192 -3.11 -1.10 -1.11
C GLU A 192 -1.88 -1.33 -2.03
N ILE A 193 -1.07 -0.29 -2.22
CA ILE A 193 0.17 -0.35 -3.01
C ILE A 193 1.28 -1.09 -2.25
N ALA A 194 1.27 -1.02 -0.91
CA ALA A 194 2.26 -1.68 -0.05
C ALA A 194 1.92 -3.15 0.28
N LEU A 195 0.80 -3.68 -0.19
CA LEU A 195 0.57 -5.13 -0.30
C LEU A 195 1.52 -5.72 -1.35
N THR A 196 2.78 -5.26 -1.24
CA THR A 196 3.88 -5.80 -2.00
C THR A 196 4.14 -7.23 -1.52
N PRO A 197 4.67 -8.07 -2.37
CA PRO A 197 5.08 -9.43 -2.01
C PRO A 197 5.85 -9.50 -0.69
N MET A 198 6.62 -8.46 -0.35
CA MET A 198 7.47 -8.43 0.85
C MET A 198 6.71 -8.51 2.18
N MET A 199 5.63 -7.71 2.37
CA MET A 199 4.88 -7.75 3.64
C MET A 199 4.09 -9.05 3.77
N VAL A 200 3.46 -9.48 2.68
CA VAL A 200 2.77 -10.76 2.62
C VAL A 200 3.74 -11.92 2.87
N ALA A 201 4.91 -11.90 2.21
CA ALA A 201 5.96 -12.89 2.40
C ALA A 201 6.46 -12.91 3.85
N ALA A 202 6.67 -11.75 4.48
CA ALA A 202 7.12 -11.64 5.87
C ALA A 202 6.14 -12.30 6.85
N PHE A 203 4.83 -12.09 6.66
CA PHE A 203 3.83 -12.74 7.51
C PHE A 203 3.64 -14.22 7.17
N LYS A 204 3.51 -14.57 5.87
CA LYS A 204 3.34 -15.98 5.47
C LYS A 204 4.56 -16.84 5.81
N SER A 205 5.78 -16.33 5.68
CA SER A 205 6.99 -17.08 6.03
C SER A 205 7.10 -17.43 7.52
N ARG A 206 6.50 -16.61 8.40
CA ARG A 206 6.52 -16.86 9.86
C ARG A 206 5.31 -17.61 10.39
N PHE A 207 4.14 -17.35 9.81
CA PHE A 207 2.87 -17.86 10.35
C PHE A 207 2.17 -18.85 9.40
N GLY A 208 2.71 -19.05 8.20
CA GLY A 208 2.26 -20.06 7.25
C GLY A 208 0.77 -19.96 6.92
N LYS A 209 0.08 -21.07 7.08
CA LYS A 209 -1.37 -21.20 6.79
C LYS A 209 -2.27 -20.40 7.74
N GLN A 210 -1.76 -19.92 8.87
CA GLN A 210 -2.54 -19.12 9.81
C GLN A 210 -2.80 -17.67 9.31
N VAL A 211 -2.27 -17.32 8.13
CA VAL A 211 -2.42 -15.97 7.52
C VAL A 211 -3.42 -16.03 6.38
N ALA A 212 -4.44 -15.17 6.44
CA ALA A 212 -5.31 -14.83 5.31
C ALA A 212 -4.93 -13.48 4.70
N ILE A 213 -5.06 -13.37 3.39
CA ILE A 213 -4.72 -12.15 2.65
C ILE A 213 -5.98 -11.55 2.02
N LEU A 214 -6.23 -10.25 2.25
CA LEU A 214 -7.40 -9.55 1.71
C LEU A 214 -7.03 -8.27 0.97
N HIS A 215 -7.11 -8.27 -0.37
CA HIS A 215 -6.91 -7.07 -1.19
C HIS A 215 -7.70 -7.09 -2.50
N SER A 216 -7.73 -5.95 -3.20
CA SER A 216 -8.51 -5.75 -4.42
C SER A 216 -8.05 -6.59 -5.61
N LYS A 217 -6.78 -6.97 -5.69
CA LYS A 217 -6.18 -7.74 -6.80
C LYS A 217 -6.45 -9.25 -6.74
N LEU A 218 -6.95 -9.76 -5.62
CA LEU A 218 -7.40 -11.14 -5.54
C LEU A 218 -8.53 -11.39 -6.53
N SER A 219 -8.47 -12.52 -7.22
CA SER A 219 -9.59 -13.00 -8.02
C SER A 219 -10.84 -13.21 -7.13
N SER A 220 -11.98 -13.28 -7.78
CA SER A 220 -13.25 -13.49 -7.07
C SER A 220 -13.23 -14.78 -6.23
N GLY A 221 -12.61 -15.86 -6.75
CA GLY A 221 -12.50 -17.13 -6.07
C GLY A 221 -11.55 -17.09 -4.88
N GLU A 222 -10.35 -16.52 -5.06
CA GLU A 222 -9.36 -16.37 -3.99
C GLU A 222 -9.93 -15.56 -2.82
N ARG A 223 -10.60 -14.43 -3.12
CA ARG A 223 -11.21 -13.59 -2.07
C ARG A 223 -12.34 -14.30 -1.31
N TYR A 224 -13.12 -15.12 -2.03
CA TYR A 224 -14.18 -15.94 -1.43
C TYR A 224 -13.59 -16.98 -0.49
N ASP A 225 -12.55 -17.70 -0.92
CA ASP A 225 -11.88 -18.72 -0.15
C ASP A 225 -11.18 -18.12 1.09
N GLU A 226 -10.45 -17.03 0.95
CA GLU A 226 -9.83 -16.33 2.09
C GLU A 226 -10.87 -15.84 3.11
N TYR A 227 -11.99 -15.29 2.64
CA TYR A 227 -13.07 -14.85 3.53
C TYR A 227 -13.68 -16.02 4.31
N ARG A 228 -13.90 -17.19 3.65
CA ARG A 228 -14.40 -18.39 4.32
C ARG A 228 -13.44 -18.89 5.39
N ARG A 229 -12.15 -18.98 5.09
CA ARG A 229 -11.13 -19.37 6.08
C ARG A 229 -11.17 -18.50 7.34
N ILE A 230 -11.49 -17.20 7.18
CA ILE A 230 -11.64 -16.29 8.32
C ILE A 230 -12.93 -16.63 9.11
N VAL A 231 -14.06 -16.83 8.43
CA VAL A 231 -15.34 -17.15 9.06
C VAL A 231 -15.29 -18.51 9.79
N GLU A 232 -14.52 -19.46 9.28
CA GLU A 232 -14.36 -20.81 9.84
C GLU A 232 -13.30 -20.88 10.95
N ASP A 233 -12.68 -19.74 11.33
CA ASP A 233 -11.60 -19.61 12.35
C ASP A 233 -10.33 -20.43 12.02
N GLU A 234 -10.08 -20.71 10.75
CA GLU A 234 -8.88 -21.43 10.30
C GLU A 234 -7.62 -20.54 10.31
N VAL A 235 -7.78 -19.24 10.44
CA VAL A 235 -6.68 -18.26 10.40
C VAL A 235 -6.63 -17.44 11.68
N LYS A 236 -5.41 -17.04 12.05
CA LYS A 236 -5.18 -16.21 13.24
C LYS A 236 -4.74 -14.79 12.89
N ILE A 237 -4.30 -14.57 11.66
CA ILE A 237 -3.88 -13.25 11.16
C ILE A 237 -4.61 -12.96 9.87
N VAL A 238 -5.13 -11.74 9.74
CA VAL A 238 -5.56 -11.18 8.47
C VAL A 238 -4.62 -10.04 8.09
N VAL A 239 -3.97 -10.15 6.93
CA VAL A 239 -3.17 -9.07 6.34
C VAL A 239 -3.94 -8.52 5.14
N GLY A 240 -4.18 -7.22 5.11
CA GLY A 240 -4.93 -6.70 3.98
C GLY A 240 -4.94 -5.18 3.84
N ALA A 241 -5.54 -4.73 2.73
CA ALA A 241 -5.75 -3.32 2.45
C ALA A 241 -6.94 -2.76 3.25
N ARG A 242 -7.29 -1.52 2.98
CA ARG A 242 -8.38 -0.80 3.64
C ARG A 242 -9.61 -1.65 4.00
N SER A 243 -10.09 -2.46 3.07
CA SER A 243 -11.29 -3.29 3.28
C SER A 243 -11.11 -4.44 4.28
N ALA A 244 -9.87 -4.84 4.57
CA ALA A 244 -9.57 -5.86 5.57
C ALA A 244 -10.01 -5.45 6.98
N VAL A 245 -10.23 -4.16 7.22
CA VAL A 245 -10.78 -3.66 8.49
C VAL A 245 -12.15 -4.26 8.82
N PHE A 246 -12.83 -4.87 7.86
CA PHE A 246 -14.11 -5.55 8.03
C PHE A 246 -13.99 -7.09 8.07
N ALA A 247 -12.78 -7.64 8.15
CA ALA A 247 -12.60 -9.08 8.30
C ALA A 247 -13.35 -9.56 9.55
N PRO A 248 -14.18 -10.63 9.43
CA PRO A 248 -15.00 -11.14 10.54
C PRO A 248 -14.19 -11.98 11.53
N LEU A 249 -13.06 -11.45 11.98
CA LEU A 249 -12.22 -12.04 13.01
C LEU A 249 -12.94 -12.02 14.36
N GLU A 250 -12.83 -13.10 15.08
CA GLU A 250 -13.24 -13.19 16.49
C GLU A 250 -12.04 -12.98 17.42
N LYS A 251 -12.29 -12.48 18.64
CA LYS A 251 -11.28 -12.30 19.69
C LYS A 251 -10.02 -11.56 19.24
N ILE A 252 -10.19 -10.43 18.57
CA ILE A 252 -9.05 -9.62 18.14
C ILE A 252 -8.24 -9.18 19.36
N GLY A 253 -6.94 -9.49 19.35
CA GLY A 253 -6.00 -9.09 20.41
C GLY A 253 -5.08 -7.96 20.00
N LEU A 254 -5.01 -7.64 18.70
CA LEU A 254 -4.15 -6.57 18.18
C LEU A 254 -4.62 -6.11 16.80
N ILE A 255 -4.65 -4.79 16.62
CA ILE A 255 -4.89 -4.18 15.30
C ILE A 255 -3.68 -3.32 14.95
N ILE A 256 -3.10 -3.56 13.79
CA ILE A 256 -1.95 -2.80 13.28
C ILE A 256 -2.34 -2.10 11.99
N MET A 257 -1.96 -0.84 11.85
CA MET A 257 -2.02 -0.07 10.60
C MET A 257 -0.63 0.43 10.25
N ASP A 258 0.00 -0.13 9.24
CA ASP A 258 1.26 0.39 8.73
C ASP A 258 1.02 1.56 7.77
N GLU A 259 1.98 2.50 7.71
CA GLU A 259 1.88 3.75 6.95
C GLU A 259 0.52 4.45 7.17
N GLU A 260 0.14 4.68 8.45
CA GLU A 260 -1.18 5.16 8.88
C GLU A 260 -1.64 6.47 8.19
N HIS A 261 -0.66 7.28 7.76
CA HIS A 261 -0.87 8.53 7.06
C HIS A 261 -1.36 8.36 5.62
N ASP A 262 -1.34 7.12 5.08
CA ASP A 262 -1.64 6.88 3.68
C ASP A 262 -3.08 7.24 3.31
N ALA A 263 -3.25 8.03 2.24
CA ALA A 263 -4.56 8.48 1.78
C ALA A 263 -5.48 7.32 1.34
N SER A 264 -4.93 6.15 0.98
CA SER A 264 -5.73 4.99 0.58
C SER A 264 -6.60 4.42 1.72
N TYR A 265 -6.31 4.77 2.97
CA TYR A 265 -7.13 4.39 4.11
C TYR A 265 -8.44 5.17 4.22
N LYS A 266 -8.62 6.23 3.45
CA LYS A 266 -9.89 6.92 3.36
C LYS A 266 -10.72 6.39 2.19
N GLN A 267 -11.97 6.03 2.45
CA GLN A 267 -12.95 5.68 1.42
C GLN A 267 -13.53 6.96 0.81
N GLU A 268 -13.38 7.12 -0.51
CA GLU A 268 -13.87 8.30 -1.24
C GLU A 268 -15.35 8.19 -1.64
N SER A 269 -15.82 6.96 -1.88
CA SER A 269 -17.23 6.68 -2.18
C SER A 269 -18.03 6.37 -0.91
N ASN A 270 -19.35 6.47 -1.01
CA ASN A 270 -20.25 6.16 0.11
C ASN A 270 -20.25 4.66 0.46
N PRO A 271 -20.11 4.34 1.77
CA PRO A 271 -19.87 5.18 2.95
C PRO A 271 -18.45 5.69 3.03
N ARG A 272 -18.27 7.01 3.27
CA ARG A 272 -16.96 7.68 3.29
C ARG A 272 -16.27 7.53 4.65
N TYR A 273 -15.88 6.34 5.02
CA TYR A 273 -15.22 6.06 6.30
C TYR A 273 -13.70 6.27 6.25
N LEU A 274 -13.11 6.49 7.42
CA LEU A 274 -11.67 6.48 7.66
C LEU A 274 -11.30 5.20 8.41
N THR A 275 -10.38 4.42 7.85
CA THR A 275 -10.02 3.10 8.37
C THR A 275 -9.48 3.17 9.80
N SER A 276 -8.69 4.18 10.15
CA SER A 276 -8.17 4.35 11.51
C SER A 276 -9.29 4.56 12.55
N GLN A 277 -10.40 5.19 12.19
CA GLN A 277 -11.56 5.33 13.08
C GLN A 277 -12.25 3.98 13.28
N ILE A 278 -12.41 3.20 12.22
CA ILE A 278 -12.98 1.85 12.30
C ILE A 278 -12.08 0.94 13.11
N ALA A 279 -10.77 0.96 12.87
CA ALA A 279 -9.78 0.18 13.62
C ALA A 279 -9.85 0.49 15.13
N ARG A 280 -9.93 1.77 15.49
CA ARG A 280 -10.06 2.18 16.90
C ARG A 280 -11.41 1.78 17.51
N TRP A 281 -12.50 1.84 16.74
CA TRP A 281 -13.79 1.36 17.21
C TRP A 281 -13.75 -0.15 17.50
N ARG A 282 -13.14 -0.95 16.58
CA ARG A 282 -12.94 -2.39 16.77
C ARG A 282 -12.00 -2.67 17.95
N GLY A 283 -10.90 -1.93 18.07
CA GLY A 283 -9.98 -2.04 19.20
C GLY A 283 -10.68 -1.81 20.54
N LYS A 284 -11.59 -0.82 20.60
CA LYS A 284 -12.41 -0.57 21.79
C LYS A 284 -13.42 -1.69 22.05
N TYR A 285 -14.02 -2.26 20.98
CA TYR A 285 -14.97 -3.36 21.09
C TYR A 285 -14.32 -4.64 21.64
N HIS A 286 -13.10 -4.93 21.23
CA HIS A 286 -12.33 -6.11 21.64
C HIS A 286 -11.38 -5.87 22.82
N GLU A 287 -11.37 -4.66 23.38
CA GLU A 287 -10.48 -4.24 24.49
C GLU A 287 -9.01 -4.58 24.18
N CYS A 288 -8.52 -4.12 23.00
CA CYS A 288 -7.19 -4.47 22.53
C CYS A 288 -6.43 -3.24 21.99
N PRO A 289 -5.08 -3.28 21.99
CA PRO A 289 -4.25 -2.21 21.45
C PRO A 289 -4.43 -2.05 19.93
N VAL A 290 -4.37 -0.78 19.50
CA VAL A 290 -4.33 -0.38 18.09
C VAL A 290 -3.01 0.34 17.83
N VAL A 291 -2.17 -0.22 16.96
CA VAL A 291 -0.85 0.31 16.62
C VAL A 291 -0.91 0.99 15.26
N LEU A 292 -0.69 2.29 15.24
CA LEU A 292 -0.58 3.12 14.05
C LEU A 292 0.90 3.35 13.75
N GLY A 293 1.43 2.72 12.73
CA GLY A 293 2.85 2.81 12.39
C GLY A 293 3.11 3.75 11.23
N SER A 294 4.14 4.60 11.36
CA SER A 294 4.58 5.48 10.28
C SER A 294 6.00 5.98 10.49
N ALA A 295 6.70 6.28 9.38
CA ALA A 295 7.92 7.08 9.42
C ALA A 295 7.62 8.58 9.40
N THR A 296 6.49 8.95 8.83
CA THR A 296 6.02 10.32 8.66
C THR A 296 4.53 10.37 9.05
N PRO A 297 4.20 10.33 10.35
CA PRO A 297 2.83 10.28 10.83
C PRO A 297 1.96 11.39 10.22
N SER A 298 0.64 11.18 10.20
CA SER A 298 -0.28 12.28 9.91
C SER A 298 -0.23 13.31 11.04
N LEU A 299 -0.41 14.59 10.70
CA LEU A 299 -0.38 15.67 11.69
C LEU A 299 -1.44 15.46 12.76
N GLU A 300 -2.61 14.90 12.39
CA GLU A 300 -3.68 14.56 13.31
C GLU A 300 -3.26 13.47 14.32
N SER A 301 -2.61 12.41 13.86
CA SER A 301 -2.14 11.33 14.74
C SER A 301 -1.01 11.80 15.65
N TYR A 302 -0.08 12.56 15.10
CA TYR A 302 1.04 13.11 15.88
C TYR A 302 0.57 14.13 16.93
N SER A 303 -0.38 15.01 16.56
CA SER A 303 -1.00 15.96 17.51
C SER A 303 -1.70 15.22 18.67
N ARG A 304 -2.43 14.14 18.38
CA ARG A 304 -3.07 13.32 19.41
C ARG A 304 -2.04 12.63 20.31
N ALA A 305 -0.92 12.21 19.75
CA ALA A 305 0.16 11.62 20.54
C ALA A 305 0.82 12.65 21.46
N LEU A 306 1.11 13.86 20.98
CA LEU A 306 1.65 14.94 21.80
C LEU A 306 0.69 15.38 22.93
N LYS A 307 -0.63 15.29 22.70
CA LYS A 307 -1.67 15.59 23.70
C LYS A 307 -1.96 14.41 24.65
N GLY A 308 -1.22 13.30 24.54
CA GLY A 308 -1.42 12.12 25.39
C GLY A 308 -2.68 11.29 25.06
N VAL A 309 -3.40 11.60 23.97
CA VAL A 309 -4.56 10.82 23.51
C VAL A 309 -4.12 9.50 22.90
N TYR A 310 -2.98 9.50 22.19
CA TYR A 310 -2.28 8.31 21.74
C TYR A 310 -1.00 8.15 22.52
N HIS A 311 -0.57 6.91 22.71
CA HIS A 311 0.73 6.62 23.31
C HIS A 311 1.81 6.69 22.23
N LEU A 312 2.83 7.55 22.41
CA LEU A 312 3.90 7.73 21.42
C LEU A 312 5.04 6.75 21.69
N CYS A 313 5.25 5.81 20.77
CA CYS A 313 6.42 4.94 20.72
C CYS A 313 7.35 5.41 19.60
N SER A 314 8.65 5.58 19.89
CA SER A 314 9.61 6.12 18.94
C SER A 314 10.73 5.14 18.62
N LEU A 315 11.05 5.00 17.30
CA LEU A 315 12.20 4.24 16.79
C LEU A 315 13.06 5.16 15.89
N PRO A 316 13.88 6.04 16.48
CA PRO A 316 14.56 7.11 15.75
C PRO A 316 15.80 6.65 14.98
N LYS A 317 16.24 5.41 15.13
CA LYS A 317 17.46 4.90 14.48
C LYS A 317 17.13 3.76 13.50
N ARG A 318 17.89 3.68 12.40
CA ARG A 318 17.90 2.53 11.50
C ARG A 318 18.54 1.31 12.17
N ILE A 319 18.08 0.09 11.84
CA ILE A 319 18.66 -1.17 12.37
C ILE A 319 20.14 -1.27 12.05
N ASN A 320 20.54 -0.91 10.84
CA ASN A 320 21.93 -0.96 10.39
C ASN A 320 22.79 0.20 10.92
N GLN A 321 22.25 1.03 11.80
CA GLN A 321 22.89 2.22 12.40
C GLN A 321 23.46 3.24 11.38
N LYS A 322 23.16 3.09 10.10
CA LYS A 322 23.60 4.03 9.06
C LYS A 322 22.82 5.34 9.16
N PRO A 323 23.48 6.48 8.90
CA PRO A 323 22.80 7.75 8.83
C PRO A 323 21.74 7.74 7.70
N LEU A 324 20.78 8.63 7.81
CA LEU A 324 19.85 8.90 6.71
C LEU A 324 20.64 9.44 5.51
N PRO A 325 20.17 9.25 4.28
CA PRO A 325 20.88 9.72 3.09
C PRO A 325 20.99 11.24 3.09
N THR A 326 22.09 11.75 2.59
CA THR A 326 22.27 13.20 2.42
C THR A 326 21.33 13.70 1.32
N ILE A 327 20.57 14.75 1.60
CA ILE A 327 19.66 15.38 0.66
C ILE A 327 20.23 16.71 0.19
N GLU A 328 20.36 16.84 -1.10
CA GLU A 328 20.80 18.08 -1.75
C GLU A 328 19.65 18.73 -2.52
N MET A 329 19.40 20.01 -2.26
CA MET A 329 18.44 20.83 -3.02
C MET A 329 19.14 21.47 -4.21
N ILE A 330 18.51 21.36 -5.38
CA ILE A 330 19.00 21.97 -6.61
C ILE A 330 18.03 23.06 -7.02
N ASP A 331 18.54 24.29 -7.11
CA ASP A 331 17.78 25.44 -7.57
C ASP A 331 17.69 25.46 -9.09
N MET A 332 16.49 25.21 -9.62
CA MET A 332 16.24 25.21 -11.06
C MET A 332 16.17 26.64 -11.64
N VAL A 333 16.02 27.66 -10.80
CA VAL A 333 16.11 29.06 -11.25
C VAL A 333 17.58 29.41 -11.62
N GLU A 334 18.52 28.96 -10.78
CA GLU A 334 19.95 29.13 -11.08
C GLU A 334 20.36 28.34 -12.33
N GLU A 335 19.86 27.12 -12.52
CA GLU A 335 20.11 26.35 -13.75
C GLU A 335 19.63 27.09 -15.00
N ILE A 336 18.46 27.75 -14.93
CA ILE A 336 17.94 28.59 -16.04
C ILE A 336 18.83 29.80 -16.29
N LYS A 337 19.32 30.48 -15.25
CA LYS A 337 20.27 31.60 -15.39
C LYS A 337 21.57 31.16 -16.08
N HIS A 338 21.98 29.93 -15.88
CA HIS A 338 23.11 29.30 -16.56
C HIS A 338 22.74 28.66 -17.92
N HIS A 339 21.62 29.07 -18.51
CA HIS A 339 21.13 28.59 -19.82
C HIS A 339 20.80 27.09 -19.88
N ASN A 340 20.62 26.42 -18.73
CA ASN A 340 20.09 25.06 -18.70
C ASN A 340 18.56 25.09 -18.63
N TYR A 341 17.92 24.85 -19.77
CA TYR A 341 16.46 24.77 -19.90
C TYR A 341 15.94 23.32 -19.92
N ASP A 342 16.81 22.36 -19.65
CA ASP A 342 16.50 20.95 -19.67
C ASP A 342 15.62 20.50 -18.49
N LEU A 343 15.10 19.29 -18.61
CA LEU A 343 14.32 18.64 -17.55
C LEU A 343 15.16 18.35 -16.30
N LEU A 344 16.44 18.03 -16.51
CA LEU A 344 17.39 17.72 -15.45
C LEU A 344 18.46 18.79 -15.33
N SER A 345 18.81 19.14 -14.11
CA SER A 345 19.96 19.99 -13.82
C SER A 345 21.27 19.32 -14.25
N ASN A 346 22.28 20.12 -14.55
CA ASN A 346 23.59 19.60 -14.94
C ASN A 346 24.18 18.68 -13.86
N LYS A 347 24.01 19.06 -12.59
CA LYS A 347 24.47 18.27 -11.46
C LYS A 347 23.77 16.91 -11.34
N MET A 348 22.44 16.87 -11.56
CA MET A 348 21.69 15.62 -11.55
C MET A 348 22.07 14.72 -12.73
N LYS A 349 22.29 15.30 -13.93
CA LYS A 349 22.80 14.55 -15.10
C LYS A 349 24.13 13.89 -14.79
N THR A 350 25.10 14.65 -14.26
CA THR A 350 26.41 14.13 -13.87
C THR A 350 26.27 12.99 -12.86
N LYS A 351 25.42 13.18 -11.83
CA LYS A 351 25.24 12.16 -10.79
C LYS A 351 24.57 10.89 -11.30
N ILE A 352 23.62 10.99 -12.21
CA ILE A 352 23.02 9.82 -12.88
C ILE A 352 24.13 9.06 -13.61
N GLN A 353 24.93 9.74 -14.46
CA GLN A 353 25.99 9.10 -15.23
C GLN A 353 27.03 8.42 -14.33
N GLU A 354 27.52 9.10 -13.29
CA GLU A 354 28.45 8.53 -12.31
C GLU A 354 27.91 7.27 -11.63
N THR A 355 26.59 7.23 -11.39
CA THR A 355 25.93 6.07 -10.76
C THR A 355 25.86 4.90 -11.73
N LEU A 356 25.52 5.17 -12.99
CA LEU A 356 25.47 4.14 -14.04
C LEU A 356 26.87 3.57 -14.35
N ASP A 357 27.90 4.42 -14.38
CA ASP A 357 29.29 4.00 -14.61
C ASP A 357 29.83 3.08 -13.51
N LYS A 358 29.28 3.19 -12.30
CA LYS A 358 29.59 2.30 -11.16
C LYS A 358 28.76 1.01 -11.16
N ASN A 359 27.93 0.76 -12.18
CA ASN A 359 26.95 -0.33 -12.23
C ASN A 359 26.00 -0.33 -11.02
N GLU A 360 25.64 0.87 -10.56
CA GLU A 360 24.66 1.10 -9.51
C GLU A 360 23.32 1.53 -10.12
N GLN A 361 22.26 1.50 -9.31
CA GLN A 361 20.92 1.79 -9.79
C GLN A 361 20.44 3.18 -9.34
N VAL A 362 19.66 3.79 -10.21
CA VAL A 362 19.04 5.11 -10.05
C VAL A 362 17.53 4.98 -9.89
N MET A 363 16.95 5.75 -8.99
CA MET A 363 15.50 5.88 -8.86
C MET A 363 15.10 7.35 -9.07
N LEU A 364 14.18 7.61 -10.00
CA LEU A 364 13.73 8.97 -10.32
C LEU A 364 12.23 9.11 -10.02
N LEU A 365 11.92 10.02 -9.11
CA LEU A 365 10.55 10.39 -8.78
C LEU A 365 10.06 11.56 -9.63
N LEU A 366 8.98 11.33 -10.35
CA LEU A 366 8.14 12.40 -10.88
C LEU A 366 6.81 12.40 -10.14
N ASN A 367 6.58 13.40 -9.30
CA ASN A 367 5.30 13.49 -8.61
C ASN A 367 4.22 14.04 -9.54
N LYS A 368 3.58 13.13 -10.31
CA LYS A 368 2.42 13.46 -11.13
C LYS A 368 1.23 12.60 -10.74
N ARG A 369 0.25 13.19 -10.07
CA ARG A 369 -1.14 12.72 -10.08
C ARG A 369 -1.97 13.74 -10.84
N GLY A 370 -2.58 13.30 -11.96
CA GLY A 370 -3.57 14.05 -12.72
C GLY A 370 -3.01 15.01 -13.76
N TYR A 371 -3.86 15.38 -14.70
CA TYR A 371 -3.64 16.32 -15.79
C TYR A 371 -3.61 17.81 -15.35
N ALA A 372 -3.40 18.08 -14.07
CA ALA A 372 -3.40 19.43 -13.55
C ALA A 372 -2.08 20.14 -13.90
N SER A 373 -2.03 20.79 -15.05
CA SER A 373 -0.94 21.71 -15.38
C SER A 373 -1.26 23.07 -14.78
N TYR A 374 -0.33 23.63 -14.02
CA TYR A 374 -0.42 25.03 -13.57
C TYR A 374 0.48 25.91 -14.40
N MET A 375 0.14 27.21 -14.48
CA MET A 375 0.93 28.17 -15.20
C MET A 375 1.96 28.82 -14.28
N ARG A 376 3.23 28.85 -14.71
CA ARG A 376 4.33 29.49 -14.02
C ARG A 376 5.04 30.44 -14.96
N CYS A 377 5.40 31.60 -14.45
CA CYS A 377 6.25 32.55 -15.15
C CYS A 377 7.73 32.18 -14.96
N LEU A 378 8.47 32.03 -16.04
CA LEU A 378 9.90 31.73 -15.99
C LEU A 378 10.78 33.00 -15.78
N SER A 379 10.17 34.20 -15.80
CA SER A 379 10.90 35.46 -15.60
C SER A 379 10.86 35.95 -14.16
N CYS A 380 9.75 35.75 -13.43
CA CYS A 380 9.59 36.19 -12.05
C CYS A 380 9.15 35.10 -11.10
N ASP A 381 9.09 33.87 -11.58
CA ASP A 381 8.75 32.67 -10.83
C ASP A 381 7.31 32.59 -10.31
N GLU A 382 6.47 33.55 -10.60
CA GLU A 382 5.09 33.61 -10.12
C GLU A 382 4.25 32.47 -10.68
N VAL A 383 3.47 31.84 -9.80
CA VAL A 383 2.45 30.83 -10.14
C VAL A 383 1.09 31.51 -10.14
N LEU A 384 0.31 31.31 -11.21
CA LEU A 384 -1.04 31.88 -11.30
C LEU A 384 -1.96 31.23 -10.27
N LYS A 385 -2.41 32.01 -9.28
CA LYS A 385 -3.23 31.58 -8.17
C LYS A 385 -4.68 32.09 -8.25
N CYS A 386 -5.57 31.42 -7.56
CA CYS A 386 -6.95 31.85 -7.37
C CYS A 386 -7.00 33.04 -6.40
N PRO A 387 -7.65 34.16 -6.75
CA PRO A 387 -7.74 35.32 -5.88
C PRO A 387 -8.59 35.10 -4.62
N HIS A 388 -9.44 34.07 -4.61
CA HIS A 388 -10.32 33.76 -3.47
C HIS A 388 -9.76 32.71 -2.53
N CYS A 389 -8.96 31.76 -3.05
CA CYS A 389 -8.50 30.59 -2.30
C CYS A 389 -6.99 30.52 -2.11
N ASP A 390 -6.24 31.42 -2.75
CA ASP A 390 -4.76 31.45 -2.80
C ASP A 390 -4.10 30.12 -3.23
N VAL A 391 -4.83 29.27 -3.94
CA VAL A 391 -4.33 28.01 -4.51
C VAL A 391 -4.05 28.19 -6.00
N SER A 392 -3.10 27.44 -6.55
CA SER A 392 -2.78 27.47 -7.98
C SER A 392 -3.99 27.13 -8.86
N LEU A 393 -4.19 27.87 -9.94
CA LEU A 393 -5.21 27.54 -10.94
C LEU A 393 -4.71 26.41 -11.84
N THR A 394 -5.63 25.50 -12.16
CA THR A 394 -5.38 24.34 -13.02
C THR A 394 -5.78 24.63 -14.47
N TYR A 395 -4.93 24.28 -15.41
CA TYR A 395 -5.24 24.38 -16.84
C TYR A 395 -6.12 23.25 -17.32
N HIS A 396 -7.26 23.60 -17.92
CA HIS A 396 -8.18 22.67 -18.58
C HIS A 396 -8.03 22.78 -20.09
N LYS A 397 -7.50 21.72 -20.71
CA LYS A 397 -7.19 21.70 -22.15
C LYS A 397 -8.43 21.86 -23.03
N ASP A 398 -9.54 21.23 -22.65
CA ASP A 398 -10.78 21.21 -23.43
C ASP A 398 -11.44 22.58 -23.51
N SER A 399 -11.47 23.32 -22.40
CA SER A 399 -12.03 24.68 -22.32
C SER A 399 -11.01 25.79 -22.54
N LYS A 400 -9.72 25.48 -22.60
CA LYS A 400 -8.60 26.44 -22.63
C LYS A 400 -8.68 27.50 -21.53
N THR A 401 -9.10 27.07 -20.32
CA THR A 401 -9.24 27.93 -19.14
C THR A 401 -8.32 27.50 -18.01
N MET A 402 -8.01 28.45 -17.13
CA MET A 402 -7.40 28.22 -15.83
C MET A 402 -8.52 28.24 -14.79
N ARG A 403 -8.67 27.16 -13.99
CA ARG A 403 -9.81 26.97 -13.08
C ARG A 403 -9.35 26.62 -11.67
N CYS A 404 -10.03 27.17 -10.68
CA CYS A 404 -9.88 26.79 -9.28
C CYS A 404 -10.81 25.60 -8.95
N HIS A 405 -10.26 24.51 -8.43
CA HIS A 405 -11.05 23.34 -8.03
C HIS A 405 -11.75 23.48 -6.66
N TYR A 406 -11.51 24.59 -5.94
CA TYR A 406 -12.18 24.87 -4.66
C TYR A 406 -13.44 25.71 -4.81
N CYS A 407 -13.34 26.83 -5.52
CA CYS A 407 -14.44 27.78 -5.65
C CYS A 407 -14.99 27.94 -7.06
N ASP A 408 -14.46 27.15 -8.00
CA ASP A 408 -14.87 27.16 -9.41
C ASP A 408 -14.54 28.47 -10.17
N TYR A 409 -13.74 29.37 -9.56
CA TYR A 409 -13.25 30.56 -10.25
C TYR A 409 -12.48 30.16 -11.50
N GLN A 410 -12.80 30.76 -12.65
CA GLN A 410 -12.12 30.47 -13.92
C GLN A 410 -11.82 31.72 -14.72
N ILE A 411 -10.69 31.68 -15.42
CA ILE A 411 -10.26 32.71 -16.36
C ILE A 411 -9.77 32.06 -17.66
N PRO A 412 -9.84 32.73 -18.80
CA PRO A 412 -9.20 32.28 -20.03
C PRO A 412 -7.70 32.07 -19.84
N PHE A 413 -7.15 31.05 -20.48
CA PHE A 413 -5.68 30.89 -20.50
C PHE A 413 -5.05 31.96 -21.40
N ILE A 414 -4.32 32.88 -20.79
CA ILE A 414 -3.56 33.91 -21.49
C ILE A 414 -2.08 33.63 -21.28
N LYS A 415 -1.31 33.50 -22.37
CA LYS A 415 0.14 33.27 -22.31
C LYS A 415 0.89 34.56 -21.91
N LYS A 416 0.56 35.09 -20.73
CA LYS A 416 1.16 36.30 -20.16
C LYS A 416 1.12 36.22 -18.63
N CYS A 417 2.20 36.57 -17.96
CA CYS A 417 2.27 36.63 -16.52
C CYS A 417 1.44 37.81 -15.99
N SER A 418 0.57 37.55 -15.02
CA SER A 418 -0.25 38.59 -14.37
C SER A 418 0.57 39.50 -13.44
N HIS A 419 1.74 39.06 -12.97
CA HIS A 419 2.59 39.81 -12.07
C HIS A 419 3.59 40.70 -12.81
N CYS A 420 4.43 40.14 -13.69
CA CYS A 420 5.51 40.91 -14.37
C CYS A 420 5.21 41.22 -15.84
N GLY A 421 4.08 40.81 -16.39
CA GLY A 421 3.72 41.06 -17.79
C GLY A 421 4.50 40.24 -18.84
N SER A 422 5.44 39.40 -18.44
CA SER A 422 6.27 38.61 -19.36
C SER A 422 5.40 37.54 -20.08
N THR A 423 5.72 37.32 -21.36
CA THR A 423 5.16 36.22 -22.16
C THR A 423 5.89 34.87 -21.95
N ASN A 424 6.99 34.89 -21.20
CA ASN A 424 7.76 33.70 -20.88
C ASN A 424 7.08 32.88 -19.78
N VAL A 425 5.90 32.36 -20.07
CA VAL A 425 5.12 31.53 -19.17
C VAL A 425 5.05 30.11 -19.71
N LYS A 426 5.13 29.14 -18.81
CA LYS A 426 5.10 27.70 -19.15
C LYS A 426 4.01 27.00 -18.35
N LEU A 427 3.30 26.08 -19.02
CA LEU A 427 2.45 25.10 -18.34
C LEU A 427 3.35 23.98 -17.82
N ILE A 428 3.44 23.86 -16.51
CA ILE A 428 4.26 22.84 -15.85
C ILE A 428 3.46 21.56 -15.71
N GLY A 429 3.94 20.50 -16.36
CA GLY A 429 3.36 19.15 -16.31
C GLY A 429 3.97 18.27 -17.40
N SER A 430 4.83 17.32 -17.03
CA SER A 430 5.40 16.30 -17.94
C SER A 430 4.97 14.91 -17.53
N GLY A 431 4.79 13.99 -18.49
CA GLY A 431 4.46 12.58 -18.23
C GLY A 431 5.74 11.74 -18.03
N THR A 432 5.62 10.62 -17.32
CA THR A 432 6.70 9.64 -17.12
C THR A 432 7.27 9.09 -18.43
N GLN A 433 6.45 8.96 -19.46
CA GLN A 433 6.89 8.52 -20.79
C GLN A 433 7.90 9.48 -21.44
N LYS A 434 7.68 10.79 -21.34
CA LYS A 434 8.64 11.77 -21.86
C LYS A 434 9.98 11.75 -21.13
N ILE A 435 9.95 11.37 -19.84
CA ILE A 435 11.17 11.23 -19.04
C ILE A 435 11.92 9.97 -19.46
N GLU A 436 11.22 8.86 -19.66
CA GLU A 436 11.80 7.61 -20.19
C GLU A 436 12.53 7.86 -21.51
N GLU A 437 11.85 8.43 -22.50
CA GLU A 437 12.43 8.82 -23.79
C GLU A 437 13.64 9.78 -23.65
N TYR A 438 13.55 10.76 -22.75
CA TYR A 438 14.64 11.68 -22.47
C TYR A 438 15.87 10.96 -21.90
N LEU A 439 15.69 10.05 -20.95
CA LEU A 439 16.79 9.33 -20.31
C LEU A 439 17.47 8.36 -21.28
N GLU A 440 16.72 7.64 -22.10
CA GLU A 440 17.27 6.72 -23.11
C GLU A 440 18.08 7.45 -24.19
N ASN A 441 17.67 8.68 -24.54
CA ASN A 441 18.36 9.49 -25.55
C ASN A 441 19.60 10.22 -25.02
N ASN A 442 19.68 10.50 -23.73
CA ASN A 442 20.73 11.35 -23.16
C ASN A 442 21.78 10.60 -22.32
N PHE A 443 21.52 9.35 -21.94
CA PHE A 443 22.46 8.57 -21.12
C PHE A 443 22.87 7.29 -21.82
N LEU A 444 24.17 7.15 -22.06
CA LEU A 444 24.73 5.91 -22.61
C LEU A 444 24.45 4.76 -21.62
N ASN A 445 24.02 3.61 -22.15
CA ASN A 445 23.71 2.42 -21.37
C ASN A 445 22.51 2.55 -20.41
N ALA A 446 21.68 3.59 -20.52
CA ALA A 446 20.44 3.69 -19.75
C ALA A 446 19.47 2.57 -20.16
N ARG A 447 19.03 1.79 -19.18
CA ARG A 447 17.96 0.81 -19.33
C ARG A 447 16.88 1.20 -18.35
N VAL A 448 15.83 1.83 -18.87
CA VAL A 448 14.79 2.47 -18.06
C VAL A 448 13.60 1.53 -17.87
N ILE A 449 13.11 1.42 -16.64
CA ILE A 449 11.79 0.85 -16.33
C ILE A 449 10.90 1.97 -15.85
N ARG A 450 9.74 2.09 -16.49
CA ARG A 450 8.67 2.97 -16.02
C ARG A 450 7.73 2.21 -15.07
N TYR A 451 7.53 2.79 -13.88
CA TYR A 451 6.70 2.23 -12.83
C TYR A 451 5.60 3.22 -12.42
N ASP A 452 4.50 3.16 -13.14
CA ASP A 452 3.32 3.99 -12.92
C ASP A 452 2.02 3.15 -13.05
N VAL A 453 0.87 3.79 -12.86
CA VAL A 453 -0.43 3.12 -12.92
C VAL A 453 -0.68 2.48 -14.30
N ASP A 454 -0.21 3.11 -15.38
CA ASP A 454 -0.45 2.62 -16.74
C ASP A 454 0.42 1.39 -17.07
N SER A 455 1.69 1.42 -16.67
CA SER A 455 2.63 0.29 -16.89
C SER A 455 2.29 -0.94 -16.04
N THR A 456 1.52 -0.77 -14.97
CA THR A 456 1.22 -1.83 -13.98
C THR A 456 -0.21 -2.37 -14.03
N ARG A 457 -0.99 -2.05 -15.08
CA ARG A 457 -2.40 -2.49 -15.22
C ARG A 457 -2.58 -4.00 -15.39
N LYS A 458 -1.61 -4.72 -15.92
CA LYS A 458 -1.68 -6.18 -16.09
C LYS A 458 -1.65 -6.89 -14.73
N LYS A 459 -2.34 -8.03 -14.63
CA LYS A 459 -2.22 -8.92 -13.48
C LYS A 459 -0.73 -9.29 -13.34
N ASP A 460 -0.19 -9.15 -12.14
CA ASP A 460 1.24 -9.38 -11.81
C ASP A 460 2.27 -8.40 -12.43
N GLY A 461 1.83 -7.41 -13.23
CA GLY A 461 2.72 -6.44 -13.86
C GLY A 461 3.60 -5.65 -12.85
N HIS A 462 3.10 -5.43 -11.63
CA HIS A 462 3.90 -4.85 -10.55
C HIS A 462 5.09 -5.74 -10.15
N HIS A 463 4.84 -7.03 -9.95
CA HIS A 463 5.85 -7.98 -9.50
C HIS A 463 6.92 -8.20 -10.57
N GLU A 464 6.49 -8.38 -11.80
CA GLU A 464 7.39 -8.60 -12.95
C GLU A 464 8.34 -7.42 -13.15
N LEU A 465 7.83 -6.17 -13.19
CA LEU A 465 8.67 -4.98 -13.36
C LEU A 465 9.67 -4.79 -12.22
N LEU A 466 9.25 -5.01 -10.97
CA LEU A 466 10.12 -4.89 -9.82
C LEU A 466 11.20 -5.97 -9.79
N LYS A 467 10.85 -7.20 -10.14
CA LYS A 467 11.79 -8.33 -10.23
C LYS A 467 12.86 -8.09 -11.32
N ARG A 468 12.46 -7.56 -12.48
CA ARG A 468 13.40 -7.16 -13.53
C ARG A 468 14.37 -6.07 -13.05
N PHE A 469 13.88 -5.09 -12.28
CA PHE A 469 14.75 -4.06 -11.70
C PHE A 469 15.67 -4.65 -10.62
N GLU A 470 15.17 -5.52 -9.75
CA GLU A 470 15.95 -6.22 -8.73
C GLU A 470 17.05 -7.08 -9.34
N ASN A 471 16.76 -7.78 -10.44
CA ASN A 471 17.72 -8.59 -11.20
C ASN A 471 18.70 -7.76 -12.04
N GLN A 472 18.68 -6.42 -11.93
CA GLN A 472 19.56 -5.50 -12.68
C GLN A 472 19.38 -5.56 -14.21
N GLU A 473 18.24 -6.05 -14.70
CA GLU A 473 17.89 -5.96 -16.12
C GLU A 473 17.70 -4.51 -16.57
N ALA A 474 17.36 -3.63 -15.63
CA ALA A 474 17.34 -2.18 -15.78
C ALA A 474 18.14 -1.49 -14.67
N ASN A 475 18.68 -0.32 -15.00
CA ASN A 475 19.51 0.48 -14.10
C ASN A 475 18.85 1.80 -13.68
N ILE A 476 17.76 2.21 -14.34
CA ILE A 476 16.96 3.38 -13.96
C ILE A 476 15.51 2.97 -13.75
N LEU A 477 14.95 3.28 -12.59
CA LEU A 477 13.51 3.16 -12.29
C LEU A 477 12.89 4.54 -12.25
N VAL A 478 12.02 4.86 -13.20
CA VAL A 478 11.25 6.12 -13.23
C VAL A 478 9.83 5.84 -12.79
N GLY A 479 9.32 6.62 -11.86
CA GLY A 479 7.93 6.42 -11.46
C GLY A 479 7.32 7.58 -10.71
N THR A 480 6.04 7.40 -10.38
CA THR A 480 5.27 8.34 -9.58
C THR A 480 5.35 7.96 -8.08
N GLN A 481 4.42 8.41 -7.27
CA GLN A 481 4.36 8.07 -5.83
C GLN A 481 4.44 6.55 -5.52
N MET A 482 4.23 5.69 -6.52
CA MET A 482 4.32 4.24 -6.35
C MET A 482 5.74 3.78 -6.01
N ILE A 483 6.79 4.47 -6.49
CA ILE A 483 8.18 4.13 -6.17
C ILE A 483 8.58 4.47 -4.74
N ALA A 484 7.84 5.37 -4.10
CA ALA A 484 8.10 5.76 -2.71
C ALA A 484 7.70 4.68 -1.70
N LYS A 485 6.87 3.70 -2.09
CA LYS A 485 6.23 2.76 -1.16
C LYS A 485 6.71 1.32 -1.36
N GLY A 486 6.97 0.63 -0.25
CA GLY A 486 7.15 -0.83 -0.20
C GLY A 486 8.34 -1.42 -0.97
N LEU A 487 9.24 -0.61 -1.55
CA LEU A 487 10.36 -1.09 -2.34
C LEU A 487 11.65 -1.12 -1.51
N ASN A 488 12.45 -2.17 -1.71
CA ASN A 488 13.75 -2.32 -1.06
C ASN A 488 14.77 -2.87 -2.07
N PHE A 489 15.57 -1.98 -2.65
CA PHE A 489 16.63 -2.35 -3.60
C PHE A 489 17.98 -1.95 -3.01
N GLU A 490 18.84 -2.93 -2.80
CA GLU A 490 20.15 -2.72 -2.17
C GLU A 490 21.13 -1.94 -3.05
N ASN A 491 20.95 -2.04 -4.38
CA ASN A 491 21.85 -1.40 -5.35
C ASN A 491 21.43 0.02 -5.74
N VAL A 492 20.33 0.54 -5.19
CA VAL A 492 19.90 1.94 -5.41
C VAL A 492 20.71 2.85 -4.50
N THR A 493 21.67 3.56 -5.08
CA THR A 493 22.56 4.52 -4.39
C THR A 493 22.21 5.96 -4.69
N PHE A 494 21.49 6.23 -5.77
CA PHE A 494 21.02 7.56 -6.14
C PHE A 494 19.50 7.63 -6.30
N VAL A 495 18.90 8.65 -5.67
CA VAL A 495 17.48 8.98 -5.82
C VAL A 495 17.36 10.43 -6.27
N GLY A 496 16.70 10.65 -7.39
CA GLY A 496 16.42 11.99 -7.93
C GLY A 496 14.93 12.32 -7.87
N VAL A 497 14.59 13.51 -7.38
CA VAL A 497 13.25 14.09 -7.49
C VAL A 497 13.27 15.14 -8.57
N ILE A 498 12.55 14.91 -9.66
CA ILE A 498 12.65 15.75 -10.88
C ILE A 498 12.00 17.12 -10.68
N ASN A 499 10.93 17.19 -9.90
CA ASN A 499 10.27 18.46 -9.58
C ASN A 499 9.44 18.33 -8.31
N ALA A 500 9.90 18.92 -7.21
CA ALA A 500 9.20 18.91 -5.94
C ALA A 500 7.99 19.87 -5.91
N ASP A 501 8.05 20.95 -6.68
CA ASP A 501 7.02 22.01 -6.69
C ASP A 501 5.67 21.51 -7.21
N LEU A 502 5.65 20.44 -8.02
CA LEU A 502 4.42 19.84 -8.50
C LEU A 502 3.52 19.36 -7.37
N SER A 503 4.09 18.91 -6.26
CA SER A 503 3.32 18.47 -5.10
C SER A 503 2.99 19.61 -4.14
N LEU A 504 3.87 20.56 -3.98
CA LEU A 504 3.66 21.75 -3.14
C LEU A 504 2.53 22.64 -3.68
N ASN A 505 2.42 22.73 -5.00
CA ASN A 505 1.42 23.58 -5.67
C ASN A 505 0.09 22.85 -5.97
N ILE A 506 -0.17 21.68 -5.39
CA ILE A 506 -1.49 21.06 -5.47
C ILE A 506 -2.49 21.92 -4.69
N PRO A 507 -3.68 22.23 -5.23
CA PRO A 507 -4.70 23.00 -4.53
C PRO A 507 -5.40 22.14 -3.45
N ASP A 508 -4.69 21.83 -2.38
CA ASP A 508 -5.15 21.06 -1.24
C ASP A 508 -4.40 21.56 0.00
N PHE A 509 -5.10 21.86 1.09
CA PHE A 509 -4.48 22.31 2.33
C PHE A 509 -3.47 21.31 2.92
N ARG A 510 -3.53 20.05 2.49
CA ARG A 510 -2.60 18.98 2.86
C ARG A 510 -1.42 18.85 1.89
N ALA A 511 -1.27 19.77 0.93
CA ALA A 511 -0.20 19.67 -0.07
C ALA A 511 1.19 19.61 0.57
N ASN A 512 1.45 20.48 1.55
CA ASN A 512 2.69 20.51 2.32
C ASN A 512 2.95 19.18 3.05
N GLU A 513 1.96 18.67 3.77
CA GLU A 513 2.04 17.42 4.51
C GLU A 513 2.34 16.23 3.58
N ARG A 514 1.58 16.12 2.50
CA ARG A 514 1.79 15.03 1.51
C ARG A 514 3.13 15.13 0.80
N THR A 515 3.61 16.35 0.56
CA THR A 515 4.92 16.55 -0.06
C THR A 515 6.03 16.14 0.89
N TYR A 516 5.97 16.57 2.16
CA TYR A 516 6.92 16.15 3.17
C TYR A 516 6.98 14.62 3.27
N GLN A 517 5.83 13.97 3.44
CA GLN A 517 5.70 12.52 3.55
C GLN A 517 6.29 11.78 2.34
N LEU A 518 5.98 12.25 1.13
CA LEU A 518 6.46 11.64 -0.10
C LEU A 518 7.97 11.77 -0.26
N LEU A 519 8.52 12.96 -0.01
CA LEU A 519 9.95 13.22 -0.16
C LEU A 519 10.78 12.45 0.87
N GLU A 520 10.33 12.38 2.12
CA GLU A 520 10.96 11.55 3.16
C GLU A 520 10.92 10.05 2.83
N GLN A 521 9.78 9.56 2.34
CA GLN A 521 9.65 8.15 1.96
C GLN A 521 10.57 7.78 0.81
N VAL A 522 10.64 8.63 -0.21
CA VAL A 522 11.49 8.40 -1.40
C VAL A 522 12.96 8.54 -1.02
N SER A 523 13.33 9.54 -0.22
CA SER A 523 14.69 9.72 0.27
C SER A 523 15.16 8.49 1.04
N GLY A 524 14.28 7.91 1.85
CA GLY A 524 14.55 6.67 2.59
C GLY A 524 14.79 5.43 1.71
N ARG A 525 14.65 5.50 0.37
CA ARG A 525 14.96 4.39 -0.55
C ARG A 525 16.43 4.32 -0.91
N SER A 526 17.16 5.43 -0.83
CA SER A 526 18.60 5.47 -1.13
C SER A 526 19.44 4.89 0.00
N GLY A 527 20.49 4.15 -0.35
CA GLY A 527 21.51 3.67 0.59
C GLY A 527 21.02 2.63 1.61
N ARG A 528 20.12 1.74 1.21
CA ARG A 528 19.68 0.62 2.07
C ARG A 528 20.69 -0.53 2.11
N GLY A 529 21.46 -0.72 1.05
CA GLY A 529 22.52 -1.70 0.97
C GLY A 529 23.78 -1.30 1.74
N LYS A 530 24.95 -1.81 1.32
CA LYS A 530 26.24 -1.52 1.96
C LYS A 530 26.76 -0.11 1.65
N LYS A 531 26.37 0.51 0.54
CA LYS A 531 26.84 1.80 0.04
C LYS A 531 26.01 2.95 0.62
N GLN A 532 26.62 4.12 0.78
CA GLN A 532 25.91 5.33 1.19
C GLN A 532 25.05 5.85 0.03
N GLY A 533 23.84 6.28 0.34
CA GLY A 533 22.92 6.83 -0.64
C GLY A 533 22.98 8.35 -0.74
N THR A 534 22.72 8.88 -1.91
CA THR A 534 22.58 10.33 -2.19
C THR A 534 21.19 10.61 -2.73
N VAL A 535 20.61 11.72 -2.33
CA VAL A 535 19.32 12.20 -2.82
C VAL A 535 19.48 13.61 -3.37
N MET A 536 18.94 13.86 -4.55
CA MET A 536 18.88 15.20 -5.12
C MET A 536 17.43 15.57 -5.41
N ILE A 537 17.03 16.77 -5.00
CA ILE A 537 15.67 17.27 -5.18
C ILE A 537 15.73 18.57 -5.98
N GLN A 538 15.21 18.54 -7.20
CA GLN A 538 15.08 19.73 -8.04
C GLN A 538 13.81 20.51 -7.65
N THR A 539 13.98 21.79 -7.45
CA THR A 539 12.91 22.72 -7.09
C THR A 539 13.22 24.11 -7.62
N TYR A 540 12.20 24.91 -7.78
CA TYR A 540 12.33 26.32 -8.10
C TYR A 540 12.21 27.22 -6.86
N ASN A 541 11.88 26.63 -5.70
CA ASN A 541 11.81 27.35 -4.44
C ASN A 541 12.55 26.56 -3.34
N PRO A 542 13.90 26.58 -3.38
CA PRO A 542 14.71 25.80 -2.43
C PRO A 542 14.51 26.23 -0.97
N ASP A 543 14.10 27.46 -0.72
CA ASP A 543 13.89 28.01 0.63
C ASP A 543 12.53 27.67 1.23
N HIS A 544 11.67 26.98 0.48
CA HIS A 544 10.36 26.55 0.99
C HIS A 544 10.54 25.70 2.25
N PHE A 545 9.84 26.05 3.34
CA PHE A 545 10.06 25.45 4.65
C PHE A 545 9.91 23.92 4.66
N VAL A 546 8.99 23.37 3.85
CA VAL A 546 8.81 21.91 3.70
C VAL A 546 10.10 21.27 3.20
N LEU A 547 10.71 21.85 2.17
CA LEU A 547 11.94 21.33 1.56
C LEU A 547 13.12 21.44 2.51
N GLN A 548 13.21 22.54 3.26
CA GLN A 548 14.23 22.69 4.30
C GLN A 548 14.09 21.67 5.44
N CYS A 549 12.84 21.37 5.84
CA CYS A 549 12.59 20.31 6.82
C CYS A 549 12.95 18.91 6.29
N VAL A 550 12.65 18.63 5.01
CA VAL A 550 13.04 17.39 4.33
C VAL A 550 14.56 17.26 4.24
N LYS A 551 15.28 18.35 3.85
CA LYS A 551 16.75 18.39 3.77
C LYS A 551 17.41 17.96 5.08
N ASN A 552 16.82 18.35 6.20
CA ASN A 552 17.34 18.10 7.53
C ASN A 552 16.72 16.88 8.21
N HIS A 553 15.79 16.18 7.56
CA HIS A 553 15.00 15.08 8.14
C HIS A 553 14.28 15.49 9.44
N ASP A 554 13.81 16.72 9.52
CA ASP A 554 13.23 17.31 10.73
C ASP A 554 11.70 17.35 10.66
N TYR A 555 11.09 16.24 11.09
CA TYR A 555 9.63 16.13 11.18
C TYR A 555 9.04 17.06 12.26
N GLN A 556 9.76 17.31 13.35
CA GLN A 556 9.24 18.13 14.47
C GLN A 556 9.11 19.59 14.03
N MET A 557 10.13 20.12 13.36
CA MET A 557 10.08 21.48 12.79
C MET A 557 8.99 21.60 11.72
N PHE A 558 8.87 20.57 10.85
CA PHE A 558 7.79 20.52 9.85
C PHE A 558 6.42 20.58 10.54
N TYR A 559 6.18 19.73 11.54
CA TYR A 559 4.92 19.69 12.29
C TYR A 559 4.61 21.07 12.90
N LYS A 560 5.57 21.68 13.58
CA LYS A 560 5.37 22.99 14.22
C LYS A 560 4.94 24.07 13.22
N LYS A 561 5.70 24.23 12.12
CA LYS A 561 5.41 25.24 11.09
C LYS A 561 4.07 25.01 10.39
N GLU A 562 3.79 23.77 10.01
CA GLU A 562 2.55 23.45 9.32
C GLU A 562 1.32 23.63 10.23
N MET A 563 1.43 23.28 11.50
CA MET A 563 0.35 23.49 12.47
C MET A 563 0.09 24.99 12.74
N GLU A 564 1.12 25.83 12.75
CA GLU A 564 0.96 27.28 12.84
C GLU A 564 0.17 27.82 11.63
N ILE A 565 0.51 27.37 10.41
CA ILE A 565 -0.20 27.76 9.19
C ILE A 565 -1.67 27.30 9.24
N ARG A 566 -1.92 26.04 9.63
CA ARG A 566 -3.29 25.50 9.71
C ARG A 566 -4.14 26.22 10.76
N GLN A 567 -3.57 26.57 11.90
CA GLN A 567 -4.26 27.34 12.93
C GLN A 567 -4.66 28.74 12.44
N LEU A 568 -3.73 29.45 11.79
CA LEU A 568 -4.00 30.75 11.19
C LEU A 568 -5.10 30.69 10.12
N ALA A 569 -5.05 29.67 9.28
CA ALA A 569 -6.02 29.45 8.21
C ALA A 569 -7.31 28.73 8.68
N LYS A 570 -7.43 28.39 9.97
CA LYS A 570 -8.55 27.64 10.56
C LYS A 570 -8.80 26.28 9.87
N TYR A 571 -7.75 25.64 9.40
CA TYR A 571 -7.81 24.28 8.89
C TYR A 571 -7.70 23.25 10.03
N PRO A 572 -8.27 22.03 9.82
CA PRO A 572 -8.14 20.95 10.80
C PRO A 572 -6.70 20.42 10.93
#